data_4cf6d9821be16076895923a11d3c00b4
#
_entry.id   4cf6d9821be16076895923a11d3c00b4
#
_cell.length_a   1.000
_cell.length_b   1.000
_cell.length_c   1.000
_cell.angle_alpha   90.00
_cell.angle_beta   90.00
_cell.angle_gamma   90.00
#
_symmetry.space_group_name_H-M   'P 1'
#
loop_
_entity.id
_entity.type
_entity.pdbx_description
1 polymer ?
#
loop_
_entity_poly.entity_id
_entity_poly.type
_entity_poly.pdbx_seq_one_letter_code
_entity_poly.pdbx_strand_id
1 'polypeptide(L)'
;KRKAGKTDELTESIHYGEVSAFITEFIKSHTYKLLERVAEELVEDMLQKFDGLEKVTLEIQKPWAPVGLPLKTVSVRITRSWHTAYIALGSNMGDSRQILDDAVSAIDALPASKVEKVSGFITTPPYGVTDQPDFLNGCLRMKTLYYPKELLRELNRIEKEAGRERIIHWGPRTLDLDIIFYDDLISQEDDLCIPHVEMHKRSFVLEPLEKIAPYKRHPGNGKTVRQMLEELTDS
;
A
#
# COMPACT_ATOMS: atom_id res chain seq x y z
N LYS A 1 -22.32 -0.27 -7.65
CA LYS A 1 -21.96 -1.48 -6.86
C LYS A 1 -22.88 -2.64 -7.24
N ARG A 2 -22.29 -3.84 -7.43
CA ARG A 2 -23.03 -5.02 -7.94
C ARG A 2 -24.13 -5.50 -6.96
N LYS A 3 -23.94 -5.27 -5.66
CA LYS A 3 -24.91 -5.68 -4.64
C LYS A 3 -26.15 -4.78 -4.68
N ALA A 4 -25.98 -3.47 -4.64
CA ALA A 4 -27.09 -2.52 -4.79
C ALA A 4 -27.91 -2.74 -6.07
N GLY A 5 -27.25 -3.05 -7.20
CA GLY A 5 -27.94 -3.37 -8.47
C GLY A 5 -28.72 -4.69 -8.47
N LYS A 6 -28.61 -5.50 -7.39
CA LYS A 6 -29.37 -6.73 -7.20
C LYS A 6 -30.46 -6.60 -6.14
N THR A 7 -30.18 -5.81 -5.09
CA THR A 7 -31.07 -5.70 -3.93
C THR A 7 -32.01 -4.50 -4.01
N ASP A 8 -31.68 -3.50 -4.84
CA ASP A 8 -32.34 -2.18 -4.90
C ASP A 8 -32.35 -1.44 -3.55
N GLU A 9 -31.39 -1.78 -2.66
CA GLU A 9 -31.24 -1.17 -1.34
C GLU A 9 -30.28 0.01 -1.40
N LEU A 10 -30.71 1.20 -1.00
CA LEU A 10 -29.91 2.42 -1.01
C LEU A 10 -28.66 2.31 -0.12
N THR A 11 -28.77 1.61 1.02
CA THR A 11 -27.66 1.34 1.95
C THR A 11 -26.51 0.55 1.34
N GLU A 12 -26.75 -0.15 0.27
CA GLU A 12 -25.76 -0.91 -0.49
C GLU A 12 -25.06 -0.06 -1.57
N SER A 13 -25.42 1.21 -1.68
CA SER A 13 -24.84 2.17 -2.62
C SER A 13 -24.19 3.35 -1.91
N ILE A 14 -23.48 4.19 -2.65
CA ILE A 14 -22.98 5.47 -2.16
C ILE A 14 -24.10 6.50 -2.31
N HIS A 15 -24.45 7.17 -1.22
CA HIS A 15 -25.47 8.19 -1.22
C HIS A 15 -24.94 9.49 -1.83
N TYR A 16 -25.23 9.74 -3.11
CA TYR A 16 -24.72 10.91 -3.83
C TYR A 16 -25.11 12.27 -3.21
N GLY A 17 -26.22 12.32 -2.47
CA GLY A 17 -26.61 13.52 -1.70
C GLY A 17 -25.65 13.82 -0.55
N GLU A 18 -25.20 12.79 0.18
CA GLU A 18 -24.16 12.93 1.22
C GLU A 18 -22.81 13.32 0.62
N VAL A 19 -22.45 12.74 -0.53
CA VAL A 19 -21.23 13.10 -1.26
C VAL A 19 -21.30 14.59 -1.68
N SER A 20 -22.43 15.05 -2.22
CA SER A 20 -22.61 16.44 -2.63
C SER A 20 -22.54 17.41 -1.45
N ALA A 21 -23.17 17.06 -0.32
CA ALA A 21 -23.11 17.85 0.91
C ALA A 21 -21.68 17.94 1.43
N PHE A 22 -20.95 16.83 1.45
CA PHE A 22 -19.54 16.77 1.86
C PHE A 22 -18.65 17.65 0.98
N ILE A 23 -18.75 17.54 -0.35
CA ILE A 23 -17.99 18.38 -1.28
C ILE A 23 -18.29 19.86 -1.05
N THR A 24 -19.56 20.20 -0.88
CA THR A 24 -19.99 21.59 -0.65
C THR A 24 -19.39 22.16 0.63
N GLU A 25 -19.43 21.39 1.72
CA GLU A 25 -18.87 21.79 3.00
C GLU A 25 -17.36 21.90 2.95
N PHE A 26 -16.68 20.93 2.32
CA PHE A 26 -15.23 20.95 2.12
C PHE A 26 -14.79 22.24 1.40
N ILE A 27 -15.42 22.57 0.27
CA ILE A 27 -15.08 23.78 -0.51
C ILE A 27 -15.36 25.08 0.26
N LYS A 28 -16.38 25.11 1.13
CA LYS A 28 -16.70 26.30 1.93
C LYS A 28 -15.76 26.50 3.13
N SER A 29 -15.30 25.41 3.73
CA SER A 29 -14.51 25.42 4.97
C SER A 29 -12.99 25.55 4.72
N HIS A 30 -12.53 25.37 3.49
CA HIS A 30 -11.10 25.38 3.16
C HIS A 30 -10.75 26.45 2.14
N THR A 31 -9.54 26.98 2.27
CA THR A 31 -8.98 27.95 1.31
C THR A 31 -7.60 27.49 0.86
N TYR A 32 -7.42 27.35 -0.44
CA TYR A 32 -6.17 26.89 -1.05
C TYR A 32 -5.69 27.86 -2.13
N LYS A 33 -4.39 27.86 -2.37
CA LYS A 33 -3.77 28.68 -3.44
C LYS A 33 -3.84 27.99 -4.80
N LEU A 34 -3.86 26.64 -4.82
CA LEU A 34 -3.78 25.80 -6.02
C LEU A 34 -5.00 24.90 -6.14
N LEU A 35 -5.54 24.76 -7.34
CA LEU A 35 -6.63 23.83 -7.66
C LEU A 35 -6.18 22.37 -7.47
N GLU A 36 -4.91 22.09 -7.76
CA GLU A 36 -4.29 20.79 -7.56
C GLU A 36 -4.37 20.34 -6.10
N ARG A 37 -4.08 21.26 -5.17
CA ARG A 37 -4.15 20.94 -3.73
C ARG A 37 -5.58 20.67 -3.26
N VAL A 38 -6.53 21.47 -3.71
CA VAL A 38 -7.97 21.22 -3.46
C VAL A 38 -8.37 19.85 -3.96
N ALA A 39 -7.96 19.51 -5.19
CA ALA A 39 -8.33 18.26 -5.81
C ALA A 39 -7.76 17.06 -5.05
N GLU A 40 -6.48 17.10 -4.65
CA GLU A 40 -5.83 16.02 -3.90
C GLU A 40 -6.52 15.78 -2.55
N GLU A 41 -6.64 16.81 -1.70
CA GLU A 41 -7.22 16.64 -0.36
C GLU A 41 -8.69 16.20 -0.44
N LEU A 42 -9.48 16.81 -1.31
CA LEU A 42 -10.89 16.44 -1.45
C LEU A 42 -11.05 14.97 -1.85
N VAL A 43 -10.24 14.49 -2.80
CA VAL A 43 -10.33 13.08 -3.25
C VAL A 43 -9.86 12.12 -2.18
N GLU A 44 -8.78 12.43 -1.46
CA GLU A 44 -8.31 11.62 -0.34
C GLU A 44 -9.36 11.51 0.76
N ASP A 45 -9.93 12.65 1.19
CA ASP A 45 -10.98 12.69 2.22
C ASP A 45 -12.23 11.92 1.78
N MET A 46 -12.62 12.04 0.49
CA MET A 46 -13.76 11.27 -0.05
C MET A 46 -13.50 9.76 0.01
N LEU A 47 -12.31 9.30 -0.40
CA LEU A 47 -11.95 7.88 -0.38
C LEU A 47 -11.89 7.31 1.03
N GLN A 48 -11.47 8.11 2.02
CA GLN A 48 -11.41 7.70 3.42
C GLN A 48 -12.79 7.73 4.09
N LYS A 49 -13.63 8.73 3.76
CA LYS A 49 -14.92 8.94 4.42
C LYS A 49 -16.02 7.99 3.94
N PHE A 50 -16.08 7.73 2.64
CA PHE A 50 -17.18 6.97 2.05
C PHE A 50 -16.80 5.50 1.86
N ASP A 51 -17.26 4.65 2.76
CA ASP A 51 -17.04 3.22 2.70
C ASP A 51 -17.45 2.61 1.35
N GLY A 52 -16.55 1.79 0.79
CA GLY A 52 -16.74 1.14 -0.50
C GLY A 52 -16.58 2.07 -1.70
N LEU A 53 -16.07 3.29 -1.51
CA LEU A 53 -15.56 4.13 -2.59
C LEU A 53 -14.12 3.67 -2.90
N GLU A 54 -13.95 2.98 -4.01
CA GLU A 54 -12.63 2.39 -4.38
C GLU A 54 -11.81 3.33 -5.26
N LYS A 55 -12.48 4.21 -6.02
CA LYS A 55 -11.85 5.11 -6.99
C LYS A 55 -12.68 6.36 -7.18
N VAL A 56 -12.02 7.51 -7.25
CA VAL A 56 -12.61 8.82 -7.56
C VAL A 56 -11.88 9.44 -8.74
N THR A 57 -12.64 9.94 -9.70
CA THR A 57 -12.16 10.90 -10.70
C THR A 57 -12.84 12.23 -10.44
N LEU A 58 -12.06 13.23 -10.11
CA LEU A 58 -12.51 14.59 -9.81
C LEU A 58 -12.01 15.56 -10.88
N GLU A 59 -12.88 16.44 -11.34
CA GLU A 59 -12.49 17.59 -12.15
C GLU A 59 -12.99 18.87 -11.48
N ILE A 60 -12.06 19.78 -11.17
CA ILE A 60 -12.38 21.11 -10.66
C ILE A 60 -12.21 22.10 -11.81
N GLN A 61 -13.27 22.84 -12.13
CA GLN A 61 -13.29 23.82 -13.20
C GLN A 61 -13.30 25.24 -12.62
N LYS A 62 -12.50 26.14 -13.20
CA LYS A 62 -12.45 27.58 -12.89
C LYS A 62 -12.80 28.38 -14.13
N PRO A 63 -14.11 28.67 -14.36
CA PRO A 63 -14.57 29.32 -15.61
C PRO A 63 -13.99 30.71 -15.85
N TRP A 64 -13.71 31.45 -14.79
CA TRP A 64 -13.21 32.83 -14.86
C TRP A 64 -11.75 32.95 -14.39
N ALA A 65 -10.90 32.04 -14.84
CA ALA A 65 -9.49 32.13 -14.51
C ALA A 65 -8.86 33.38 -15.19
N PRO A 66 -8.10 34.22 -14.45
CA PRO A 66 -7.54 35.47 -14.97
C PRO A 66 -6.28 35.21 -15.81
N VAL A 67 -6.45 34.55 -16.97
CA VAL A 67 -5.34 34.13 -17.83
C VAL A 67 -5.04 35.12 -18.95
N GLY A 68 -5.88 36.15 -19.13
CA GLY A 68 -5.70 37.17 -20.19
C GLY A 68 -5.94 36.66 -21.61
N LEU A 69 -6.48 35.47 -21.77
CA LEU A 69 -6.80 34.83 -23.06
C LEU A 69 -8.29 34.44 -23.10
N PRO A 70 -8.92 34.37 -24.30
CA PRO A 70 -10.31 33.94 -24.43
C PRO A 70 -10.44 32.43 -24.23
N LEU A 71 -10.41 32.00 -22.98
CA LEU A 71 -10.59 30.61 -22.56
C LEU A 71 -12.01 30.34 -22.06
N LYS A 72 -12.54 29.18 -22.36
CA LYS A 72 -13.83 28.73 -21.81
C LYS A 72 -13.73 28.39 -20.32
N THR A 73 -12.67 27.73 -19.93
CA THR A 73 -12.39 27.33 -18.54
C THR A 73 -10.94 26.88 -18.40
N VAL A 74 -10.42 26.94 -17.18
CA VAL A 74 -9.22 26.19 -16.74
C VAL A 74 -9.69 25.10 -15.81
N SER A 75 -9.15 23.89 -15.92
CA SER A 75 -9.53 22.78 -15.04
C SER A 75 -8.34 21.95 -14.61
N VAL A 76 -8.47 21.31 -13.45
CA VAL A 76 -7.60 20.23 -12.97
C VAL A 76 -8.44 18.97 -12.84
N ARG A 77 -8.00 17.89 -13.47
CA ARG A 77 -8.63 16.57 -13.38
C ARG A 77 -7.63 15.59 -12.82
N ILE A 78 -8.00 14.93 -11.73
CA ILE A 78 -7.20 13.87 -11.10
C ILE A 78 -8.02 12.60 -10.91
N THR A 79 -7.34 11.48 -10.79
CA THR A 79 -7.93 10.20 -10.42
C THR A 79 -7.09 9.58 -9.32
N ARG A 80 -7.75 9.15 -8.23
CA ARG A 80 -7.13 8.41 -7.13
C ARG A 80 -7.94 7.17 -6.83
N SER A 81 -7.28 6.13 -6.37
CA SER A 81 -7.91 4.87 -5.98
C SER A 81 -7.16 4.23 -4.83
N TRP A 82 -7.86 3.42 -4.06
CA TRP A 82 -7.20 2.50 -3.16
C TRP A 82 -6.36 1.48 -3.94
N HIS A 83 -5.16 1.23 -3.46
CA HIS A 83 -4.22 0.23 -3.96
C HIS A 83 -4.04 -0.87 -2.92
N THR A 84 -3.69 -2.06 -3.38
CA THR A 84 -3.37 -3.20 -2.50
C THR A 84 -1.88 -3.49 -2.56
N ALA A 85 -1.21 -3.36 -1.42
CA ALA A 85 0.20 -3.71 -1.28
C ALA A 85 0.37 -4.94 -0.38
N TYR A 86 1.43 -5.71 -0.64
CA TYR A 86 1.89 -6.82 0.18
C TYR A 86 3.30 -6.51 0.64
N ILE A 87 3.50 -6.49 1.95
CA ILE A 87 4.76 -6.13 2.59
C ILE A 87 5.33 -7.34 3.31
N ALA A 88 6.56 -7.71 3.02
CA ALA A 88 7.32 -8.64 3.84
C ALA A 88 7.93 -7.90 5.03
N LEU A 89 7.94 -8.54 6.18
CA LEU A 89 8.52 -8.06 7.42
C LEU A 89 9.54 -9.07 7.92
N GLY A 90 10.70 -8.60 8.36
CA GLY A 90 11.76 -9.44 8.93
C GLY A 90 12.51 -8.75 10.06
N SER A 91 12.89 -9.53 11.09
CA SER A 91 13.72 -9.08 12.21
C SER A 91 14.51 -10.25 12.80
N ASN A 92 15.78 -9.99 13.20
CA ASN A 92 16.58 -10.96 13.95
C ASN A 92 17.43 -10.33 15.05
N MET A 93 17.12 -9.10 15.46
CA MET A 93 17.83 -8.38 16.52
C MET A 93 16.84 -7.92 17.61
N GLY A 94 17.27 -8.02 18.88
CA GLY A 94 16.44 -7.59 20.00
C GLY A 94 15.19 -8.47 20.19
N ASP A 95 14.09 -7.88 20.66
CA ASP A 95 12.80 -8.57 20.74
C ASP A 95 12.11 -8.52 19.36
N SER A 96 12.51 -9.43 18.47
CA SER A 96 12.01 -9.48 17.10
C SER A 96 10.47 -9.55 17.02
N ARG A 97 9.81 -10.22 18.01
CA ARG A 97 8.36 -10.31 18.04
C ARG A 97 7.72 -8.96 18.29
N GLN A 98 8.18 -8.24 19.31
CA GLN A 98 7.67 -6.91 19.65
C GLN A 98 7.94 -5.93 18.52
N ILE A 99 9.14 -5.95 17.94
CA ILE A 99 9.53 -5.10 16.82
C ILE A 99 8.60 -5.28 15.62
N LEU A 100 8.27 -6.52 15.27
CA LEU A 100 7.35 -6.79 14.14
C LEU A 100 5.91 -6.40 14.45
N ASP A 101 5.43 -6.62 15.67
CA ASP A 101 4.08 -6.19 16.09
C ASP A 101 3.98 -4.65 16.11
N ASP A 102 5.02 -3.94 16.55
CA ASP A 102 5.11 -2.47 16.49
C ASP A 102 5.16 -1.96 15.05
N ALA A 103 5.90 -2.64 14.17
CA ALA A 103 5.96 -2.29 12.75
C ALA A 103 4.59 -2.45 12.06
N VAL A 104 3.85 -3.52 12.33
CA VAL A 104 2.48 -3.69 11.84
C VAL A 104 1.59 -2.55 12.32
N SER A 105 1.69 -2.18 13.60
CA SER A 105 0.92 -1.09 14.18
C SER A 105 1.28 0.27 13.56
N ALA A 106 2.57 0.52 13.31
CA ALA A 106 3.05 1.74 12.66
C ALA A 106 2.57 1.84 11.20
N ILE A 107 2.54 0.72 10.47
CA ILE A 107 2.02 0.67 9.09
C ILE A 107 0.50 0.90 9.07
N ASP A 108 -0.24 0.33 10.03
CA ASP A 108 -1.70 0.53 10.13
C ASP A 108 -2.06 1.98 10.53
N ALA A 109 -1.17 2.66 11.26
CA ALA A 109 -1.32 4.05 11.65
C ALA A 109 -0.93 5.07 10.55
N LEU A 110 -0.40 4.62 9.41
CA LEU A 110 -0.10 5.52 8.30
C LEU A 110 -1.38 6.17 7.77
N PRO A 111 -1.38 7.50 7.54
CA PRO A 111 -2.51 8.17 6.91
C PRO A 111 -2.93 7.48 5.62
N ALA A 112 -4.24 7.49 5.33
CA ALA A 112 -4.79 6.91 4.10
C ALA A 112 -4.28 5.48 3.80
N SER A 113 -4.11 4.69 4.86
CA SER A 113 -3.67 3.29 4.80
C SER A 113 -4.47 2.44 5.78
N LYS A 114 -4.52 1.13 5.54
CA LYS A 114 -5.18 0.16 6.41
C LYS A 114 -4.58 -1.22 6.22
N VAL A 115 -4.11 -1.83 7.30
CA VAL A 115 -3.71 -3.25 7.31
C VAL A 115 -4.97 -4.12 7.29
N GLU A 116 -5.09 -4.99 6.29
CA GLU A 116 -6.25 -5.86 6.14
C GLU A 116 -6.02 -7.29 6.67
N LYS A 117 -4.77 -7.78 6.53
CA LYS A 117 -4.38 -9.13 6.96
C LYS A 117 -2.91 -9.16 7.36
N VAL A 118 -2.59 -9.96 8.36
CA VAL A 118 -1.23 -10.33 8.77
C VAL A 118 -1.13 -11.87 8.78
N SER A 119 -0.05 -12.40 8.25
CA SER A 119 0.15 -13.86 8.11
C SER A 119 0.41 -14.61 9.43
N GLY A 120 0.71 -13.87 10.49
CA GLY A 120 1.50 -14.35 11.60
C GLY A 120 2.99 -14.42 11.22
N PHE A 121 3.84 -14.78 12.18
CA PHE A 121 5.28 -14.83 11.97
C PHE A 121 5.80 -16.27 12.02
N ILE A 122 6.87 -16.55 11.27
CA ILE A 122 7.59 -17.82 11.24
C ILE A 122 9.06 -17.59 11.55
N THR A 123 9.69 -18.51 12.27
CA THR A 123 11.14 -18.47 12.51
C THR A 123 11.85 -19.21 11.38
N THR A 124 12.89 -18.60 10.83
CA THR A 124 13.67 -19.19 9.73
C THR A 124 15.16 -18.97 9.97
N PRO A 125 16.03 -19.91 9.56
CA PRO A 125 17.46 -19.69 9.59
C PRO A 125 17.86 -18.50 8.70
N PRO A 126 18.99 -17.85 8.99
CA PRO A 126 19.48 -16.73 8.18
C PRO A 126 19.85 -17.19 6.75
N TYR A 127 19.50 -16.36 5.78
CA TYR A 127 19.82 -16.56 4.36
C TYR A 127 21.11 -15.79 3.99
N GLY A 128 22.08 -16.49 3.42
CA GLY A 128 23.38 -15.92 2.99
C GLY A 128 24.41 -15.94 4.11
N VAL A 129 24.50 -14.91 4.95
CA VAL A 129 25.41 -14.90 6.12
C VAL A 129 24.78 -15.71 7.24
N THR A 130 25.39 -16.85 7.62
CA THR A 130 24.80 -17.79 8.60
C THR A 130 25.24 -17.56 10.04
N ASP A 131 26.27 -16.76 10.29
CA ASP A 131 26.74 -16.41 11.65
C ASP A 131 25.92 -15.25 12.22
N GLN A 132 24.63 -15.47 12.42
CA GLN A 132 23.67 -14.53 13.00
C GLN A 132 22.44 -15.28 13.53
N PRO A 133 21.64 -14.66 14.43
CA PRO A 133 20.43 -15.27 14.95
C PRO A 133 19.40 -15.56 13.85
N ASP A 134 18.51 -16.53 14.12
CA ASP A 134 17.36 -16.81 13.29
C ASP A 134 16.48 -15.57 13.10
N PHE A 135 15.87 -15.47 11.92
CA PHE A 135 14.93 -14.40 11.60
C PHE A 135 13.51 -14.78 12.01
N LEU A 136 12.77 -13.81 12.49
CA LEU A 136 11.32 -13.84 12.53
C LEU A 136 10.79 -13.13 11.29
N ASN A 137 10.05 -13.84 10.42
CA ASN A 137 9.55 -13.33 9.15
C ASN A 137 8.02 -13.42 9.07
N GLY A 138 7.42 -12.47 8.36
CA GLY A 138 5.99 -12.44 8.09
C GLY A 138 5.64 -11.63 6.86
N CYS A 139 4.36 -11.63 6.50
CA CYS A 139 3.80 -10.78 5.46
C CYS A 139 2.52 -10.14 5.94
N LEU A 140 2.25 -8.93 5.47
CA LEU A 140 0.96 -8.30 5.61
C LEU A 140 0.38 -7.88 4.25
N ARG A 141 -0.95 -7.76 4.20
CA ARG A 141 -1.68 -7.14 3.11
C ARG A 141 -2.30 -5.85 3.64
N MET A 142 -2.12 -4.77 2.89
CA MET A 142 -2.69 -3.47 3.23
C MET A 142 -3.39 -2.84 2.03
N LYS A 143 -4.35 -1.96 2.30
CA LYS A 143 -4.82 -0.95 1.37
C LYS A 143 -4.15 0.37 1.66
N THR A 144 -3.84 1.16 0.62
CA THR A 144 -3.21 2.47 0.75
C THR A 144 -3.56 3.39 -0.42
N LEU A 145 -3.55 4.71 -0.19
CA LEU A 145 -3.59 5.73 -1.24
C LEU A 145 -2.19 6.20 -1.65
N TYR A 146 -1.15 5.84 -0.92
CA TYR A 146 0.23 6.18 -1.28
C TYR A 146 0.63 5.55 -2.61
N TYR A 147 1.29 6.31 -3.47
CA TYR A 147 1.99 5.76 -4.62
C TYR A 147 3.17 4.87 -4.17
N PRO A 148 3.66 3.96 -5.02
CA PRO A 148 4.69 2.99 -4.64
C PRO A 148 5.94 3.61 -4.00
N LYS A 149 6.46 4.71 -4.57
CA LYS A 149 7.62 5.42 -4.01
C LYS A 149 7.32 6.18 -2.70
N GLU A 150 6.10 6.62 -2.53
CA GLU A 150 5.66 7.25 -1.28
C GLU A 150 5.55 6.20 -0.18
N LEU A 151 4.92 5.06 -0.48
CA LEU A 151 4.86 3.93 0.44
C LEU A 151 6.27 3.46 0.85
N LEU A 152 7.19 3.31 -0.11
CA LEU A 152 8.58 2.94 0.17
C LEU A 152 9.26 3.93 1.13
N ARG A 153 9.02 5.24 0.95
CA ARG A 153 9.57 6.27 1.87
C ARG A 153 9.02 6.12 3.29
N GLU A 154 7.73 5.85 3.44
CA GLU A 154 7.12 5.64 4.75
C GLU A 154 7.63 4.35 5.41
N LEU A 155 7.76 3.25 4.68
CA LEU A 155 8.35 2.02 5.19
C LEU A 155 9.80 2.23 5.65
N ASN A 156 10.62 2.91 4.85
CA ASN A 156 12.00 3.25 5.23
C ASN A 156 12.06 4.16 6.48
N ARG A 157 11.07 5.06 6.66
CA ARG A 157 10.96 5.87 7.89
C ARG A 157 10.68 4.99 9.10
N ILE A 158 9.74 4.06 9.00
CA ILE A 158 9.41 3.12 10.08
C ILE A 158 10.62 2.26 10.44
N GLU A 159 11.36 1.73 9.46
CA GLU A 159 12.59 0.98 9.70
C GLU A 159 13.63 1.80 10.46
N LYS A 160 13.83 3.06 10.06
CA LYS A 160 14.77 3.97 10.72
C LYS A 160 14.36 4.28 12.15
N GLU A 161 13.07 4.49 12.41
CA GLU A 161 12.54 4.72 13.76
C GLU A 161 12.68 3.48 14.65
N ALA A 162 12.62 2.28 14.08
CA ALA A 162 12.91 1.01 14.77
C ALA A 162 14.41 0.77 15.02
N GLY A 163 15.27 1.74 14.71
CA GLY A 163 16.70 1.66 14.95
C GLY A 163 17.50 0.86 13.92
N ARG A 164 16.98 0.75 12.69
CA ARG A 164 17.72 0.09 11.62
C ARG A 164 18.96 0.89 11.23
N GLU A 165 20.14 0.27 11.39
CA GLU A 165 21.42 0.73 10.83
C GLU A 165 21.87 -0.26 9.73
N ARG A 166 22.13 0.23 8.52
CA ARG A 166 22.67 -0.59 7.40
C ARG A 166 24.19 -0.67 7.51
N ILE A 167 24.72 -1.65 8.27
CA ILE A 167 26.17 -1.81 8.46
C ILE A 167 26.74 -2.82 7.45
N ILE A 168 26.05 -3.93 7.19
CA ILE A 168 26.51 -5.03 6.34
C ILE A 168 25.37 -5.49 5.41
N HIS A 169 25.70 -5.77 4.14
CA HIS A 169 24.75 -6.38 3.20
C HIS A 169 24.42 -7.82 3.66
N TRP A 170 23.12 -8.14 3.84
CA TRP A 170 22.58 -9.37 4.44
C TRP A 170 22.98 -9.61 5.90
N GLY A 171 23.43 -8.60 6.62
CA GLY A 171 23.72 -8.67 8.04
C GLY A 171 22.47 -8.65 8.92
N PRO A 172 22.65 -8.74 10.25
CA PRO A 172 21.56 -8.65 11.23
C PRO A 172 20.78 -7.36 11.07
N ARG A 173 19.45 -7.43 11.28
CA ARG A 173 18.54 -6.28 11.09
C ARG A 173 17.54 -6.20 12.23
N THR A 174 17.38 -4.99 12.78
CA THR A 174 16.31 -4.72 13.73
C THR A 174 14.95 -4.88 13.05
N LEU A 175 14.75 -4.26 11.88
CA LEU A 175 13.54 -4.33 11.07
C LEU A 175 13.87 -4.25 9.59
N ASP A 176 13.24 -5.07 8.77
CA ASP A 176 13.30 -5.05 7.31
C ASP A 176 11.87 -5.07 6.74
N LEU A 177 11.54 -4.11 5.87
CA LEU A 177 10.21 -3.95 5.26
C LEU A 177 10.34 -3.84 3.74
N ASP A 178 9.94 -4.89 3.03
CA ASP A 178 10.03 -4.94 1.56
C ASP A 178 8.63 -4.96 0.91
N ILE A 179 8.41 -4.13 -0.12
CA ILE A 179 7.20 -4.19 -0.95
C ILE A 179 7.31 -5.39 -1.89
N ILE A 180 6.53 -6.43 -1.64
CA ILE A 180 6.52 -7.65 -2.46
C ILE A 180 5.66 -7.49 -3.70
N PHE A 181 4.43 -7.00 -3.51
CA PHE A 181 3.50 -6.66 -4.58
C PHE A 181 2.84 -5.32 -4.31
N TYR A 182 2.49 -4.64 -5.38
CA TYR A 182 1.64 -3.45 -5.36
C TYR A 182 0.69 -3.54 -6.55
N ASP A 183 -0.59 -3.83 -6.30
CA ASP A 183 -1.57 -4.25 -7.33
C ASP A 183 -0.97 -5.29 -8.31
N ASP A 184 -1.00 -4.99 -9.61
CA ASP A 184 -0.35 -5.78 -10.65
C ASP A 184 0.81 -5.00 -11.31
N LEU A 185 1.38 -4.02 -10.56
CA LEU A 185 2.50 -3.20 -11.03
C LEU A 185 3.74 -4.06 -11.30
N ILE A 186 4.39 -3.77 -12.42
CA ILE A 186 5.76 -4.20 -12.70
C ILE A 186 6.61 -2.94 -12.79
N SER A 187 7.58 -2.80 -11.89
CA SER A 187 8.58 -1.73 -11.89
C SER A 187 9.97 -2.34 -11.78
N GLN A 188 10.92 -1.79 -12.54
CA GLN A 188 12.34 -2.17 -12.52
C GLN A 188 13.21 -0.93 -12.35
N GLU A 189 12.77 -0.01 -11.49
CA GLU A 189 13.54 1.16 -11.15
C GLU A 189 14.62 0.81 -10.11
N ASP A 190 15.75 1.51 -10.13
CA ASP A 190 16.92 1.22 -9.27
C ASP A 190 16.58 1.25 -7.77
N ASP A 191 15.64 2.11 -7.38
CA ASP A 191 15.18 2.28 -6.00
C ASP A 191 13.88 1.53 -5.68
N LEU A 192 13.20 0.94 -6.69
CA LEU A 192 11.90 0.30 -6.50
C LEU A 192 11.65 -0.82 -7.52
N CYS A 193 11.95 -2.05 -7.13
CA CYS A 193 11.65 -3.24 -7.92
C CYS A 193 10.39 -3.95 -7.41
N ILE A 194 9.33 -3.96 -8.20
CA ILE A 194 8.05 -4.61 -7.92
C ILE A 194 7.65 -5.49 -9.11
N PRO A 195 7.30 -6.76 -8.93
CA PRO A 195 7.44 -7.56 -7.70
C PRO A 195 8.88 -7.64 -7.22
N HIS A 196 9.07 -7.85 -5.90
CA HIS A 196 10.42 -7.97 -5.34
C HIS A 196 11.22 -9.06 -6.06
N VAL A 197 12.38 -8.70 -6.58
CA VAL A 197 13.14 -9.49 -7.58
C VAL A 197 13.41 -10.95 -7.16
N GLU A 198 13.68 -11.19 -5.88
CA GLU A 198 14.04 -12.51 -5.37
C GLU A 198 12.92 -13.24 -4.62
N MET A 199 11.71 -12.67 -4.56
CA MET A 199 10.63 -13.25 -3.77
C MET A 199 10.35 -14.72 -4.07
N HIS A 200 10.47 -15.10 -5.35
CA HIS A 200 10.21 -16.45 -5.84
C HIS A 200 11.26 -17.50 -5.42
N LYS A 201 12.40 -17.06 -4.85
CA LYS A 201 13.50 -17.92 -4.36
C LYS A 201 13.53 -17.98 -2.83
N ARG A 202 12.62 -17.29 -2.15
CA ARG A 202 12.67 -17.09 -0.69
C ARG A 202 11.45 -17.73 -0.02
N SER A 203 11.62 -18.92 0.56
CA SER A 203 10.54 -19.60 1.30
C SER A 203 10.02 -18.75 2.44
N PHE A 204 10.92 -18.04 3.14
CA PHE A 204 10.55 -17.16 4.25
C PHE A 204 9.68 -15.94 3.85
N VAL A 205 9.57 -15.64 2.55
CA VAL A 205 8.62 -14.67 1.99
C VAL A 205 7.36 -15.39 1.49
N LEU A 206 7.52 -16.49 0.73
CA LEU A 206 6.40 -17.17 0.09
C LEU A 206 5.49 -17.90 1.08
N GLU A 207 6.03 -18.52 2.15
CA GLU A 207 5.24 -19.22 3.17
C GLU A 207 4.28 -18.28 3.94
N PRO A 208 4.73 -17.12 4.48
CA PRO A 208 3.81 -16.17 5.09
C PRO A 208 2.83 -15.57 4.08
N LEU A 209 3.29 -15.27 2.88
CA LEU A 209 2.46 -14.68 1.84
C LEU A 209 1.35 -15.64 1.38
N GLU A 210 1.64 -16.94 1.28
CA GLU A 210 0.66 -17.99 0.93
C GLU A 210 -0.52 -18.00 1.92
N LYS A 211 -0.28 -17.84 3.21
CA LYS A 211 -1.33 -17.82 4.26
C LYS A 211 -2.35 -16.70 4.05
N ILE A 212 -1.95 -15.57 3.46
CA ILE A 212 -2.83 -14.40 3.29
C ILE A 212 -3.29 -14.17 1.84
N ALA A 213 -2.55 -14.70 0.86
CA ALA A 213 -2.78 -14.46 -0.55
C ALA A 213 -2.37 -15.63 -1.48
N PRO A 214 -2.85 -16.89 -1.24
CA PRO A 214 -2.40 -18.08 -1.99
C PRO A 214 -2.62 -17.97 -3.50
N TYR A 215 -3.66 -17.24 -3.92
CA TYR A 215 -4.05 -17.11 -5.33
C TYR A 215 -3.62 -15.78 -5.97
N LYS A 216 -2.89 -14.92 -5.25
CA LYS A 216 -2.30 -13.72 -5.86
C LYS A 216 -1.32 -14.17 -6.94
N ARG A 217 -1.52 -13.63 -8.16
CA ARG A 217 -0.64 -13.92 -9.30
C ARG A 217 0.51 -12.94 -9.33
N HIS A 218 1.68 -13.46 -9.58
CA HIS A 218 2.86 -12.67 -9.91
C HIS A 218 2.69 -12.09 -11.32
N PRO A 219 2.64 -10.75 -11.50
CA PRO A 219 2.29 -10.13 -12.77
C PRO A 219 3.30 -10.43 -13.89
N GLY A 220 4.57 -10.74 -13.56
CA GLY A 220 5.61 -11.02 -14.55
C GLY A 220 5.63 -12.46 -15.06
N ASN A 221 5.37 -13.48 -14.21
CA ASN A 221 5.43 -14.88 -14.60
C ASN A 221 4.07 -15.61 -14.62
N GLY A 222 2.99 -14.94 -14.14
CA GLY A 222 1.64 -15.45 -14.13
C GLY A 222 1.33 -16.54 -13.09
N LYS A 223 2.34 -17.04 -12.35
CA LYS A 223 2.17 -18.07 -11.32
C LYS A 223 1.51 -17.49 -10.07
N THR A 224 0.71 -18.29 -9.39
CA THR A 224 0.19 -17.92 -8.07
C THR A 224 1.28 -18.08 -7.00
N VAL A 225 1.09 -17.40 -5.85
CA VAL A 225 1.97 -17.54 -4.69
C VAL A 225 2.11 -19.01 -4.29
N ARG A 226 0.99 -19.75 -4.25
CA ARG A 226 0.97 -21.19 -3.95
C ARG A 226 1.83 -21.99 -4.94
N GLN A 227 1.66 -21.78 -6.24
CA GLN A 227 2.46 -22.47 -7.26
C GLN A 227 3.96 -22.17 -7.14
N MET A 228 4.32 -20.92 -6.83
CA MET A 228 5.72 -20.56 -6.61
C MET A 228 6.31 -21.23 -5.37
N LEU A 229 5.53 -21.37 -4.30
CA LEU A 229 5.96 -22.06 -3.08
C LEU A 229 6.13 -23.57 -3.32
N GLU A 230 5.17 -24.21 -3.98
CA GLU A 230 5.24 -25.63 -4.35
C GLU A 230 6.51 -25.92 -5.18
N GLU A 231 6.78 -25.15 -6.22
CA GLU A 231 7.99 -25.30 -7.04
C GLU A 231 9.29 -25.14 -6.26
N LEU A 232 9.30 -24.23 -5.26
CA LEU A 232 10.49 -24.00 -4.43
C LEU A 232 10.74 -25.15 -3.44
N THR A 233 9.67 -25.84 -2.97
CA THR A 233 9.79 -26.97 -2.05
C THR A 233 10.12 -28.27 -2.75
N ASP A 234 9.81 -28.40 -4.04
CA ASP A 234 10.06 -29.59 -4.87
C ASP A 234 11.46 -29.58 -5.52
N SER A 235 12.22 -28.47 -5.40
CA SER A 235 13.57 -28.29 -5.98
C SER A 235 14.66 -28.47 -4.93
#